data_c3b36ac88407857ebe39e68d2ee6f4bd
#
_entry.id   c3b36ac88407857ebe39e68d2ee6f4bd
#
_cell.length_a   1.000
_cell.length_b   1.000
_cell.length_c   1.000
_cell.angle_alpha   90.00
_cell.angle_beta   90.00
_cell.angle_gamma   90.00
#
_symmetry.space_group_name_H-M   'P 1'
#
loop_
_entity.id
_entity.type
_entity.pdbx_description
1 polymer ?
#
loop_
_entity_poly.entity_id
_entity_poly.type
_entity_poly.pdbx_seq_one_letter_code
_entity_poly.pdbx_strand_id
1 'polypeptide(L)'
;MKNKILKENEIDLVDVTITLVNNKLKILLFSILALVIMLIYYSAQYKTPSFLALRGLSSPETSRQGNLFGIVGMIIAISVTFLSVGNFTTGFIYVLIFLAIGGSIGAFIAYKIPMTAMPELVAGFHSLVGLAAVFVAISAFINPEAFNLGTPGNIKLASLIEMAVGASVGAITFSGSVIAFLKLQGIMSGAPITFKGQHLLNALILIFIVILTFYLCSTQSSNLFWILIGVSFLIGLLIIIPIGGADMPVVISMLNSYSGWAAAGIGFTLENTALIITGALVGSSGAILSYIMCKGMNRSFFNVILGGFGSAEQSTGTSNKEQRPVKSGNADDAAFLMKNASSVIIVPGYGMAVAQAQHALREMVDTLKKNDIKVSYAIHPVAGRMPGHMNVLLAEANVPYDEVFELEEINNDFANADVAFVIGANDVTNPVA
;
A
#
# COMPACT_ATOMS: atom_id res chain seq x y z
N MET A 1 -42.08 -11.22 23.77
CA MET A 1 -40.68 -11.41 24.12
C MET A 1 -39.78 -11.50 22.87
N LYS A 2 -39.86 -10.54 21.95
CA LYS A 2 -39.10 -10.60 20.68
C LYS A 2 -38.50 -9.27 20.21
N ASN A 3 -38.36 -8.28 21.13
CA ASN A 3 -37.85 -6.94 20.78
C ASN A 3 -36.77 -6.41 21.74
N LYS A 4 -35.88 -7.29 22.25
CA LYS A 4 -34.86 -6.87 23.24
C LYS A 4 -33.39 -7.26 22.86
N ILE A 5 -33.13 -7.75 21.64
CA ILE A 5 -31.79 -8.25 21.26
C ILE A 5 -31.06 -7.38 20.21
N LEU A 6 -31.65 -6.28 19.74
CA LEU A 6 -31.05 -5.45 18.69
C LEU A 6 -30.60 -4.05 19.15
N LYS A 7 -30.26 -3.86 20.43
CA LYS A 7 -29.84 -2.55 20.97
C LYS A 7 -28.50 -2.50 21.69
N GLU A 8 -27.65 -3.49 21.53
CA GLU A 8 -26.38 -3.55 22.30
C GLU A 8 -25.12 -3.04 21.58
N ASN A 9 -25.21 -2.54 20.36
CA ASN A 9 -24.02 -2.04 19.65
C ASN A 9 -24.14 -0.63 19.04
N GLU A 10 -25.15 0.15 19.38
CA GLU A 10 -25.12 1.58 19.07
C GLU A 10 -24.52 2.33 20.25
N ILE A 11 -23.29 2.85 20.07
CA ILE A 11 -22.69 3.79 21.01
C ILE A 11 -23.54 5.08 20.91
N ASP A 12 -24.39 5.31 21.90
CA ASP A 12 -25.18 6.53 21.97
C ASP A 12 -24.22 7.70 22.27
N LEU A 13 -23.96 8.53 21.26
CA LEU A 13 -23.10 9.70 21.35
C LEU A 13 -23.56 10.67 22.47
N VAL A 14 -24.86 10.67 22.80
CA VAL A 14 -25.41 11.46 23.88
C VAL A 14 -25.01 10.93 25.23
N ASP A 15 -25.04 9.61 25.44
CA ASP A 15 -24.59 8.95 26.67
C ASP A 15 -23.06 9.09 26.87
N VAL A 16 -22.29 9.01 25.79
CA VAL A 16 -20.84 9.29 25.83
C VAL A 16 -20.59 10.75 26.22
N THR A 17 -21.33 11.68 25.65
CA THR A 17 -21.18 13.11 25.94
C THR A 17 -21.59 13.43 27.38
N ILE A 18 -22.68 12.86 27.90
CA ILE A 18 -23.12 13.01 29.28
C ILE A 18 -22.11 12.42 30.25
N THR A 19 -21.56 11.24 29.93
CA THR A 19 -20.51 10.59 30.74
C THR A 19 -19.24 11.41 30.76
N LEU A 20 -18.84 12.01 29.64
CA LEU A 20 -17.70 12.93 29.53
C LEU A 20 -17.91 14.20 30.34
N VAL A 21 -19.12 14.80 30.30
CA VAL A 21 -19.45 16.01 31.04
C VAL A 21 -19.51 15.76 32.57
N ASN A 22 -20.05 14.63 33.00
CA ASN A 22 -20.16 14.29 34.42
C ASN A 22 -18.85 13.86 35.07
N ASN A 23 -17.87 13.42 34.28
CA ASN A 23 -16.55 12.97 34.76
C ASN A 23 -15.39 13.90 34.41
N LYS A 24 -15.66 15.19 34.15
CA LYS A 24 -14.63 16.18 33.73
C LYS A 24 -13.35 16.14 34.55
N LEU A 25 -13.45 16.06 35.87
CA LEU A 25 -12.29 16.06 36.76
C LEU A 25 -11.50 14.74 36.66
N LYS A 26 -12.18 13.61 36.55
CA LYS A 26 -11.54 12.29 36.38
C LYS A 26 -10.86 12.18 35.02
N ILE A 27 -11.50 12.69 33.97
CA ILE A 27 -10.95 12.70 32.60
C ILE A 27 -9.73 13.63 32.53
N LEU A 28 -9.81 14.82 33.18
CA LEU A 28 -8.68 15.75 33.27
C LEU A 28 -7.51 15.12 34.03
N LEU A 29 -7.77 14.50 35.18
CA LEU A 29 -6.75 13.79 35.99
C LEU A 29 -6.16 12.60 35.22
N PHE A 30 -6.98 11.84 34.51
CA PHE A 30 -6.51 10.72 33.69
C PHE A 30 -5.69 11.21 32.50
N SER A 31 -6.08 12.32 31.87
CA SER A 31 -5.34 12.96 30.78
C SER A 31 -4.00 13.53 31.25
N ILE A 32 -3.96 14.16 32.44
CA ILE A 32 -2.72 14.66 33.06
C ILE A 32 -1.84 13.49 33.47
N LEU A 33 -2.40 12.43 34.07
CA LEU A 33 -1.65 11.22 34.43
C LEU A 33 -1.10 10.51 33.17
N ALA A 34 -1.90 10.40 32.12
CA ALA A 34 -1.46 9.87 30.83
C ALA A 34 -0.35 10.73 30.21
N LEU A 35 -0.48 12.06 30.29
CA LEU A 35 0.55 13.00 29.83
C LEU A 35 1.86 12.86 30.63
N VAL A 36 1.78 12.72 31.95
CA VAL A 36 2.94 12.52 32.84
C VAL A 36 3.58 11.16 32.61
N ILE A 37 2.80 10.10 32.50
CA ILE A 37 3.29 8.76 32.14
C ILE A 37 3.93 8.79 30.76
N MET A 38 3.35 9.51 29.82
CA MET A 38 3.85 9.70 28.47
C MET A 38 5.17 10.49 28.45
N LEU A 39 5.31 11.54 29.27
CA LEU A 39 6.55 12.30 29.42
C LEU A 39 7.66 11.47 30.08
N ILE A 40 7.35 10.69 31.10
CA ILE A 40 8.29 9.75 31.78
C ILE A 40 8.69 8.64 30.79
N TYR A 41 7.74 8.13 30.01
CA TYR A 41 7.98 7.09 29.01
C TYR A 41 8.72 7.60 27.78
N TYR A 42 8.49 8.86 27.40
CA TYR A 42 9.22 9.55 26.34
C TYR A 42 10.71 9.73 26.66
N SER A 43 11.03 10.01 27.92
CA SER A 43 12.44 10.08 28.37
C SER A 43 13.16 8.73 28.39
N ALA A 44 12.39 7.61 28.43
CA ALA A 44 12.95 6.27 28.61
C ALA A 44 13.01 5.43 27.30
N GLN A 45 12.09 5.59 26.34
CA GLN A 45 12.08 4.71 25.16
C GLN A 45 11.36 5.26 23.92
N TYR A 46 12.10 5.70 22.93
CA TYR A 46 11.64 6.13 21.60
C TYR A 46 11.00 5.01 20.71
N LYS A 47 10.95 3.75 21.14
CA LYS A 47 10.75 2.59 20.25
C LYS A 47 9.43 1.83 20.35
N THR A 48 8.60 2.07 21.36
CA THR A 48 7.53 1.12 21.70
C THR A 48 6.17 1.26 20.98
N PRO A 49 5.62 2.47 20.71
CA PRO A 49 4.31 2.56 20.05
C PRO A 49 4.30 1.98 18.62
N SER A 50 5.36 2.24 17.87
CA SER A 50 5.50 1.70 16.50
C SER A 50 5.61 0.18 16.50
N PHE A 51 6.33 -0.39 17.46
CA PHE A 51 6.49 -1.83 17.61
C PHE A 51 5.17 -2.52 17.98
N LEU A 52 4.39 -1.94 18.90
CA LEU A 52 3.08 -2.47 19.29
C LEU A 52 2.07 -2.41 18.14
N ALA A 53 2.08 -1.33 17.35
CA ALA A 53 1.26 -1.23 16.17
C ALA A 53 1.63 -2.29 15.13
N LEU A 54 2.91 -2.45 14.80
CA LEU A 54 3.39 -3.46 13.85
C LEU A 54 3.07 -4.88 14.31
N ARG A 55 3.28 -5.20 15.60
CA ARG A 55 2.91 -6.49 16.17
C ARG A 55 1.40 -6.74 16.11
N GLY A 56 0.59 -5.71 16.37
CA GLY A 56 -0.86 -5.81 16.28
C GLY A 56 -1.35 -6.06 14.85
N LEU A 57 -0.68 -5.49 13.84
CA LEU A 57 -1.01 -5.66 12.43
C LEU A 57 -0.50 -6.97 11.82
N SER A 58 0.33 -7.74 12.54
CA SER A 58 0.89 -9.00 12.02
C SER A 58 -0.09 -10.17 12.00
N SER A 59 -1.25 -10.05 12.65
CA SER A 59 -2.30 -11.07 12.67
C SER A 59 -3.67 -10.43 12.42
N PRO A 60 -4.54 -11.08 11.64
CA PRO A 60 -5.90 -10.58 11.39
C PRO A 60 -6.71 -10.35 12.66
N GLU A 61 -6.56 -11.21 13.66
CA GLU A 61 -7.28 -11.16 14.95
C GLU A 61 -6.93 -9.89 15.75
N THR A 62 -5.67 -9.46 15.68
CA THR A 62 -5.15 -8.30 16.41
C THR A 62 -5.11 -7.03 15.57
N SER A 63 -5.46 -7.09 14.29
CA SER A 63 -5.33 -5.98 13.31
C SER A 63 -6.09 -4.72 13.74
N ARG A 64 -7.30 -4.87 14.32
CA ARG A 64 -8.07 -3.72 14.83
C ARG A 64 -7.36 -3.00 15.98
N GLN A 65 -6.72 -3.76 16.88
CA GLN A 65 -5.91 -3.18 17.96
C GLN A 65 -4.63 -2.53 17.42
N GLY A 66 -3.99 -3.16 16.44
CA GLY A 66 -2.84 -2.59 15.74
C GLY A 66 -3.15 -1.25 15.08
N ASN A 67 -4.28 -1.13 14.39
CA ASN A 67 -4.75 0.11 13.82
C ASN A 67 -5.01 1.18 14.89
N LEU A 68 -5.63 0.82 16.01
CA LEU A 68 -5.85 1.75 17.12
C LEU A 68 -4.52 2.26 17.69
N PHE A 69 -3.54 1.38 17.90
CA PHE A 69 -2.20 1.78 18.33
C PHE A 69 -1.51 2.68 17.32
N GLY A 70 -1.70 2.46 16.01
CA GLY A 70 -1.20 3.32 14.95
C GLY A 70 -1.82 4.74 15.02
N ILE A 71 -3.14 4.84 15.18
CA ILE A 71 -3.85 6.11 15.33
C ILE A 71 -3.38 6.85 16.59
N VAL A 72 -3.32 6.18 17.72
CA VAL A 72 -2.85 6.76 18.98
C VAL A 72 -1.39 7.21 18.86
N GLY A 73 -0.52 6.38 18.25
CA GLY A 73 0.87 6.74 17.99
C GLY A 73 1.02 7.98 17.12
N MET A 74 0.20 8.13 16.08
CA MET A 74 0.19 9.32 15.22
C MET A 74 -0.26 10.58 15.98
N ILE A 75 -1.33 10.49 16.79
CA ILE A 75 -1.80 11.60 17.63
C ILE A 75 -0.70 12.03 18.61
N ILE A 76 -0.04 11.07 19.22
CA ILE A 76 1.09 11.32 20.13
C ILE A 76 2.23 12.03 19.39
N ALA A 77 2.65 11.52 18.23
CA ALA A 77 3.73 12.09 17.43
C ALA A 77 3.43 13.55 17.04
N ILE A 78 2.22 13.83 16.56
CA ILE A 78 1.77 15.17 16.20
C ILE A 78 1.79 16.09 17.44
N SER A 79 1.24 15.63 18.57
CA SER A 79 1.17 16.40 19.80
C SER A 79 2.57 16.75 20.34
N VAL A 80 3.48 15.79 20.33
CA VAL A 80 4.87 15.99 20.77
C VAL A 80 5.60 16.96 19.84
N THR A 81 5.41 16.84 18.53
CA THR A 81 6.01 17.77 17.57
C THR A 81 5.52 19.19 17.83
N PHE A 82 4.23 19.39 18.09
CA PHE A 82 3.70 20.72 18.43
C PHE A 82 4.27 21.27 19.75
N LEU A 83 4.42 20.43 20.77
CA LEU A 83 5.01 20.83 22.04
C LEU A 83 6.50 21.18 21.93
N SER A 84 7.22 20.54 21.00
CA SER A 84 8.67 20.76 20.78
C SER A 84 8.97 22.08 20.07
N VAL A 85 8.04 22.60 19.28
CA VAL A 85 8.24 23.82 18.47
C VAL A 85 8.33 25.10 19.32
N GLY A 86 7.94 25.08 20.60
CA GLY A 86 8.22 26.13 21.61
C GLY A 86 7.75 27.57 21.33
N ASN A 87 7.70 28.01 20.09
CA ASN A 87 7.27 29.33 19.66
C ASN A 87 6.15 29.22 18.61
N PHE A 88 4.95 29.66 19.00
CA PHE A 88 3.81 29.74 18.10
C PHE A 88 3.95 30.95 17.17
N THR A 89 4.67 30.76 16.08
CA THR A 89 4.80 31.76 15.00
C THR A 89 3.62 31.66 14.03
N THR A 90 3.49 32.65 13.14
CA THR A 90 2.46 32.66 12.07
C THR A 90 2.50 31.38 11.23
N GLY A 91 3.69 30.75 11.06
CA GLY A 91 3.86 29.47 10.37
C GLY A 91 3.10 28.31 11.04
N PHE A 92 2.94 28.33 12.35
CA PHE A 92 2.18 27.31 13.09
C PHE A 92 0.69 27.26 12.70
N ILE A 93 0.10 28.42 12.45
CA ILE A 93 -1.30 28.53 12.01
C ILE A 93 -1.49 27.84 10.65
N TYR A 94 -0.53 28.04 9.72
CA TYR A 94 -0.59 27.37 8.41
C TYR A 94 -0.49 25.85 8.55
N VAL A 95 0.38 25.34 9.43
CA VAL A 95 0.50 23.90 9.70
C VAL A 95 -0.82 23.33 10.21
N LEU A 96 -1.49 24.01 11.16
CA LEU A 96 -2.81 23.57 11.67
C LEU A 96 -3.88 23.58 10.59
N ILE A 97 -3.93 24.60 9.74
CA ILE A 97 -4.88 24.69 8.63
C ILE A 97 -4.65 23.53 7.64
N PHE A 98 -3.42 23.29 7.20
CA PHE A 98 -3.12 22.20 6.27
C PHE A 98 -3.36 20.82 6.89
N LEU A 99 -3.07 20.63 8.18
CA LEU A 99 -3.38 19.42 8.91
C LEU A 99 -4.90 19.18 8.98
N ALA A 100 -5.68 20.20 9.26
CA ALA A 100 -7.14 20.12 9.30
C ALA A 100 -7.73 19.80 7.92
N ILE A 101 -7.24 20.46 6.86
CA ILE A 101 -7.67 20.20 5.49
C ILE A 101 -7.30 18.76 5.07
N GLY A 102 -6.04 18.36 5.22
CA GLY A 102 -5.59 17.02 4.84
C GLY A 102 -6.28 15.92 5.65
N GLY A 103 -6.43 16.13 6.96
CA GLY A 103 -7.13 15.20 7.84
C GLY A 103 -8.62 15.05 7.49
N SER A 104 -9.30 16.16 7.17
CA SER A 104 -10.71 16.13 6.75
C SER A 104 -10.91 15.40 5.42
N ILE A 105 -10.04 15.68 4.43
CA ILE A 105 -10.06 15.00 3.13
C ILE A 105 -9.79 13.51 3.32
N GLY A 106 -8.75 13.16 4.09
CA GLY A 106 -8.38 11.78 4.36
C GLY A 106 -9.50 11.01 5.08
N ALA A 107 -10.11 11.59 6.10
CA ALA A 107 -11.24 11.01 6.81
C ALA A 107 -12.46 10.80 5.90
N PHE A 108 -12.78 11.79 5.05
CA PHE A 108 -13.89 11.68 4.10
C PHE A 108 -13.65 10.55 3.08
N ILE A 109 -12.44 10.44 2.53
CA ILE A 109 -12.08 9.38 1.60
C ILE A 109 -12.16 8.01 2.31
N ALA A 110 -11.54 7.88 3.49
CA ALA A 110 -11.54 6.64 4.25
C ALA A 110 -12.95 6.12 4.59
N TYR A 111 -13.90 7.04 4.77
CA TYR A 111 -15.29 6.67 5.07
C TYR A 111 -16.11 6.25 3.84
N LYS A 112 -15.78 6.79 2.67
CA LYS A 112 -16.58 6.59 1.45
C LYS A 112 -16.03 5.54 0.49
N ILE A 113 -14.76 5.18 0.60
CA ILE A 113 -14.13 4.34 -0.41
C ILE A 113 -14.57 2.87 -0.21
N PRO A 114 -15.06 2.20 -1.25
CA PRO A 114 -15.34 0.77 -1.18
C PRO A 114 -14.04 -0.04 -1.12
N MET A 115 -14.10 -1.23 -0.50
CA MET A 115 -12.93 -2.12 -0.38
C MET A 115 -12.36 -2.53 -1.74
N THR A 116 -13.20 -2.61 -2.77
CA THR A 116 -12.80 -2.90 -4.14
C THR A 116 -11.88 -1.85 -4.76
N ALA A 117 -11.93 -0.60 -4.28
CA ALA A 117 -11.11 0.53 -4.75
C ALA A 117 -9.87 0.78 -3.86
N MET A 118 -9.53 -0.16 -2.96
CA MET A 118 -8.32 -0.07 -2.14
C MET A 118 -7.02 0.06 -2.95
N PRO A 119 -6.83 -0.66 -4.07
CA PRO A 119 -5.61 -0.52 -4.88
C PRO A 119 -5.38 0.90 -5.37
N GLU A 120 -6.45 1.56 -5.85
CA GLU A 120 -6.43 2.95 -6.30
C GLU A 120 -6.08 3.89 -5.16
N LEU A 121 -6.70 3.69 -3.99
CA LEU A 121 -6.43 4.48 -2.80
C LEU A 121 -4.96 4.38 -2.37
N VAL A 122 -4.43 3.18 -2.33
CA VAL A 122 -3.03 2.91 -1.96
C VAL A 122 -2.08 3.60 -2.94
N ALA A 123 -2.33 3.51 -4.26
CA ALA A 123 -1.55 4.23 -5.26
C ALA A 123 -1.64 5.75 -5.06
N GLY A 124 -2.84 6.28 -4.79
CA GLY A 124 -3.04 7.69 -4.48
C GLY A 124 -2.25 8.16 -3.26
N PHE A 125 -2.23 7.39 -2.19
CA PHE A 125 -1.45 7.72 -0.98
C PHE A 125 0.06 7.67 -1.23
N HIS A 126 0.57 6.71 -1.99
CA HIS A 126 1.99 6.70 -2.35
C HIS A 126 2.39 7.94 -3.16
N SER A 127 1.50 8.46 -4.00
CA SER A 127 1.78 9.72 -4.70
C SER A 127 1.95 10.87 -3.71
N LEU A 128 1.06 11.01 -2.72
CA LEU A 128 1.15 12.07 -1.73
C LEU A 128 2.39 11.94 -0.83
N VAL A 129 2.78 10.73 -0.46
CA VAL A 129 4.02 10.48 0.30
C VAL A 129 5.24 10.89 -0.51
N GLY A 130 5.30 10.52 -1.80
CA GLY A 130 6.36 10.94 -2.70
C GLY A 130 6.45 12.46 -2.83
N LEU A 131 5.30 13.13 -2.98
CA LEU A 131 5.24 14.60 -3.07
C LEU A 131 5.68 15.26 -1.76
N ALA A 132 5.30 14.72 -0.60
CA ALA A 132 5.75 15.20 0.70
C ALA A 132 7.28 15.12 0.82
N ALA A 133 7.90 14.04 0.33
CA ALA A 133 9.34 13.89 0.29
C ALA A 133 10.02 14.99 -0.54
N VAL A 134 9.47 15.31 -1.70
CA VAL A 134 9.97 16.40 -2.55
C VAL A 134 9.88 17.74 -1.82
N PHE A 135 8.76 18.05 -1.17
CA PHE A 135 8.60 19.32 -0.44
C PHE A 135 9.53 19.44 0.77
N VAL A 136 9.78 18.36 1.50
CA VAL A 136 10.77 18.39 2.60
C VAL A 136 12.17 18.65 2.06
N ALA A 137 12.57 17.99 0.98
CA ALA A 137 13.86 18.22 0.35
C ALA A 137 14.00 19.67 -0.18
N ILE A 138 12.94 20.21 -0.80
CA ILE A 138 12.90 21.63 -1.23
C ILE A 138 13.05 22.57 -0.03
N SER A 139 12.32 22.33 1.05
CA SER A 139 12.37 23.15 2.26
C SER A 139 13.77 23.13 2.89
N ALA A 140 14.40 21.96 2.97
CA ALA A 140 15.74 21.79 3.50
C ALA A 140 16.80 22.44 2.60
N PHE A 141 16.62 22.41 1.28
CA PHE A 141 17.54 23.07 0.34
C PHE A 141 17.44 24.60 0.38
N ILE A 142 16.21 25.14 0.50
CA ILE A 142 16.01 26.61 0.54
C ILE A 142 16.42 27.19 1.90
N ASN A 143 16.20 26.49 2.99
CA ASN A 143 16.49 26.92 4.34
C ASN A 143 17.29 25.87 5.13
N PRO A 144 18.55 25.61 4.74
CA PRO A 144 19.37 24.57 5.36
C PRO A 144 19.74 24.87 6.83
N GLU A 145 19.73 26.14 7.23
CA GLU A 145 20.01 26.54 8.63
C GLU A 145 18.96 26.03 9.60
N ALA A 146 17.67 25.99 9.17
CA ALA A 146 16.58 25.47 9.99
C ALA A 146 16.72 23.99 10.31
N PHE A 147 17.48 23.26 9.50
CA PHE A 147 17.73 21.81 9.62
C PHE A 147 19.16 21.48 10.07
N ASN A 148 19.97 22.46 10.48
CA ASN A 148 21.38 22.32 10.86
C ASN A 148 22.28 21.68 9.78
N LEU A 149 21.92 21.85 8.49
CA LEU A 149 22.60 21.23 7.35
C LEU A 149 23.74 22.15 6.78
N GLY A 150 23.82 23.38 7.22
CA GLY A 150 24.75 24.38 6.75
C GLY A 150 24.08 25.72 6.47
N THR A 151 24.68 26.55 5.62
CA THR A 151 24.11 27.81 5.14
C THR A 151 23.75 27.71 3.66
N PRO A 152 22.87 28.58 3.13
CA PRO A 152 22.56 28.59 1.69
C PRO A 152 23.85 28.76 0.86
N GLY A 153 24.08 27.82 -0.07
CA GLY A 153 25.29 27.76 -0.90
C GLY A 153 26.51 27.09 -0.24
N ASN A 154 26.40 26.66 1.02
CA ASN A 154 27.43 25.90 1.72
C ASN A 154 26.78 24.79 2.61
N ILE A 155 26.05 23.91 1.96
CA ILE A 155 25.41 22.76 2.58
C ILE A 155 26.41 21.61 2.67
N LYS A 156 26.36 20.82 3.76
CA LYS A 156 27.20 19.62 3.92
C LYS A 156 27.00 18.66 2.74
N LEU A 157 28.09 18.15 2.19
CA LEU A 157 28.05 17.26 1.00
C LEU A 157 27.15 16.05 1.19
N ALA A 158 27.23 15.39 2.36
CA ALA A 158 26.38 14.24 2.67
C ALA A 158 24.89 14.60 2.61
N SER A 159 24.51 15.68 3.29
CA SER A 159 23.11 16.14 3.33
C SER A 159 22.60 16.57 1.96
N LEU A 160 23.47 17.11 1.11
CA LEU A 160 23.11 17.51 -0.26
C LEU A 160 22.82 16.27 -1.14
N ILE A 161 23.63 15.21 -1.00
CA ILE A 161 23.38 13.93 -1.67
C ILE A 161 22.08 13.31 -1.18
N GLU A 162 21.85 13.29 0.13
CA GLU A 162 20.64 12.76 0.77
C GLU A 162 19.39 13.48 0.29
N MET A 163 19.43 14.82 0.25
CA MET A 163 18.33 15.63 -0.30
C MET A 163 18.08 15.36 -1.77
N ALA A 164 19.14 15.28 -2.58
CA ALA A 164 19.02 15.03 -4.02
C ALA A 164 18.42 13.64 -4.30
N VAL A 165 18.87 12.62 -3.57
CA VAL A 165 18.31 11.25 -3.68
C VAL A 165 16.88 11.20 -3.15
N GLY A 166 16.62 11.78 -1.98
CA GLY A 166 15.27 11.84 -1.39
C GLY A 166 14.27 12.56 -2.30
N ALA A 167 14.66 13.72 -2.87
CA ALA A 167 13.84 14.44 -3.83
C ALA A 167 13.60 13.65 -5.12
N SER A 168 14.64 12.99 -5.66
CA SER A 168 14.53 12.23 -6.90
C SER A 168 13.61 11.01 -6.72
N VAL A 169 13.82 10.21 -5.67
CA VAL A 169 12.99 9.04 -5.38
C VAL A 169 11.55 9.47 -5.06
N GLY A 170 11.37 10.57 -4.31
CA GLY A 170 10.05 11.14 -4.02
C GLY A 170 9.31 11.58 -5.30
N ALA A 171 10.00 12.26 -6.22
CA ALA A 171 9.43 12.71 -7.49
C ALA A 171 9.05 11.53 -8.40
N ILE A 172 9.89 10.50 -8.49
CA ILE A 172 9.61 9.25 -9.21
C ILE A 172 8.38 8.56 -8.61
N THR A 173 8.33 8.48 -7.28
CA THR A 173 7.21 7.86 -6.56
C THR A 173 5.90 8.61 -6.83
N PHE A 174 5.92 9.94 -6.76
CA PHE A 174 4.73 10.75 -7.04
C PHE A 174 4.21 10.51 -8.45
N SER A 175 5.02 10.78 -9.45
CA SER A 175 4.60 10.72 -10.85
C SER A 175 4.25 9.31 -11.30
N GLY A 176 5.02 8.31 -10.86
CA GLY A 176 4.72 6.90 -11.12
C GLY A 176 3.41 6.44 -10.48
N SER A 177 3.16 6.84 -9.23
CA SER A 177 1.92 6.50 -8.52
C SER A 177 0.69 7.17 -9.13
N VAL A 178 0.82 8.39 -9.65
CA VAL A 178 -0.27 9.06 -10.40
C VAL A 178 -0.64 8.24 -11.64
N ILE A 179 0.34 7.77 -12.42
CA ILE A 179 0.06 6.93 -13.60
C ILE A 179 -0.57 5.59 -13.18
N ALA A 180 -0.06 4.96 -12.12
CA ALA A 180 -0.65 3.73 -11.60
C ALA A 180 -2.10 3.94 -11.18
N PHE A 181 -2.39 5.02 -10.45
CA PHE A 181 -3.75 5.41 -10.06
C PHE A 181 -4.67 5.59 -11.28
N LEU A 182 -4.24 6.34 -12.30
CA LEU A 182 -5.02 6.60 -13.50
C LEU A 182 -5.32 5.31 -14.30
N LYS A 183 -4.36 4.38 -14.36
CA LYS A 183 -4.55 3.06 -14.98
C LYS A 183 -5.51 2.17 -14.20
N LEU A 184 -5.42 2.17 -12.87
CA LEU A 184 -6.30 1.38 -12.01
C LEU A 184 -7.74 1.87 -12.06
N GLN A 185 -7.94 3.19 -12.06
CA GLN A 185 -9.26 3.83 -12.20
C GLN A 185 -9.88 3.66 -13.62
N GLY A 186 -9.12 3.14 -14.58
CA GLY A 186 -9.59 3.01 -15.96
C GLY A 186 -9.69 4.33 -16.73
N ILE A 187 -9.22 5.44 -16.15
CA ILE A 187 -9.11 6.74 -16.83
C ILE A 187 -8.06 6.65 -17.95
N MET A 188 -6.96 5.95 -17.67
CA MET A 188 -5.93 5.63 -18.63
C MET A 188 -6.01 4.14 -19.00
N SER A 189 -5.77 3.81 -20.28
CA SER A 189 -5.77 2.41 -20.71
C SER A 189 -4.82 1.57 -19.87
N GLY A 190 -5.29 0.40 -19.37
CA GLY A 190 -4.48 -0.59 -18.68
C GLY A 190 -3.48 -1.30 -19.59
N ALA A 191 -3.58 -1.14 -20.92
CA ALA A 191 -2.62 -1.72 -21.85
C ALA A 191 -1.23 -1.06 -21.70
N PRO A 192 -0.14 -1.82 -21.90
CA PRO A 192 1.20 -1.25 -21.90
C PRO A 192 1.40 -0.32 -23.10
N ILE A 193 1.83 0.91 -22.84
CA ILE A 193 2.17 1.89 -23.88
C ILE A 193 3.68 1.86 -24.06
N THR A 194 4.15 1.19 -25.11
CA THR A 194 5.56 0.99 -25.39
C THR A 194 6.00 1.73 -26.65
N PHE A 195 7.24 2.22 -26.65
CA PHE A 195 7.86 2.84 -27.82
C PHE A 195 9.30 2.34 -28.01
N LYS A 196 9.77 2.39 -29.26
CA LYS A 196 11.13 1.92 -29.57
C LYS A 196 12.18 2.75 -28.83
N GLY A 197 13.12 2.09 -28.13
CA GLY A 197 14.21 2.76 -27.42
C GLY A 197 13.85 3.25 -26.00
N GLN A 198 12.66 2.93 -25.47
CA GLN A 198 12.24 3.39 -24.13
C GLN A 198 13.24 3.02 -23.04
N HIS A 199 13.79 1.82 -23.04
CA HIS A 199 14.76 1.38 -22.03
C HIS A 199 16.06 2.17 -22.10
N LEU A 200 16.54 2.46 -23.32
CA LEU A 200 17.72 3.29 -23.51
C LEU A 200 17.46 4.72 -23.04
N LEU A 201 16.31 5.29 -23.37
CA LEU A 201 15.91 6.62 -22.90
C LEU A 201 15.85 6.68 -21.39
N ASN A 202 15.18 5.73 -20.75
CA ASN A 202 15.08 5.67 -19.28
C ASN A 202 16.46 5.52 -18.63
N ALA A 203 17.35 4.69 -19.18
CA ALA A 203 18.71 4.54 -18.71
C ALA A 203 19.53 5.85 -18.85
N LEU A 204 19.40 6.53 -19.99
CA LEU A 204 20.06 7.82 -20.21
C LEU A 204 19.57 8.90 -19.24
N ILE A 205 18.25 8.96 -18.98
CA ILE A 205 17.69 9.90 -18.02
C ILE A 205 18.17 9.57 -16.60
N LEU A 206 18.24 8.29 -16.22
CA LEU A 206 18.76 7.89 -14.92
C LEU A 206 20.24 8.30 -14.75
N ILE A 207 21.06 8.04 -15.76
CA ILE A 207 22.48 8.47 -15.78
C ILE A 207 22.55 10.01 -15.67
N PHE A 208 21.68 10.72 -16.38
CA PHE A 208 21.62 12.18 -16.32
C PHE A 208 21.26 12.70 -14.92
N ILE A 209 20.32 12.05 -14.22
CA ILE A 209 19.99 12.37 -12.82
C ILE A 209 21.23 12.20 -11.91
N VAL A 210 21.99 11.11 -12.09
CA VAL A 210 23.22 10.86 -11.33
C VAL A 210 24.25 11.97 -11.62
N ILE A 211 24.46 12.33 -12.88
CA ILE A 211 25.37 13.41 -13.28
C ILE A 211 24.92 14.74 -12.69
N LEU A 212 23.61 15.06 -12.76
CA LEU A 212 23.06 16.28 -12.16
C LEU A 212 23.29 16.32 -10.65
N THR A 213 23.15 15.18 -9.96
CA THR A 213 23.41 15.08 -8.52
C THR A 213 24.88 15.42 -8.21
N PHE A 214 25.84 14.84 -8.95
CA PHE A 214 27.25 15.17 -8.77
C PHE A 214 27.55 16.64 -9.07
N TYR A 215 26.95 17.19 -10.11
CA TYR A 215 27.15 18.60 -10.46
C TYR A 215 26.50 19.57 -9.46
N LEU A 216 25.31 19.18 -8.92
CA LEU A 216 24.68 19.87 -7.82
C LEU A 216 25.56 19.89 -6.57
N CYS A 217 26.21 18.77 -6.24
CA CYS A 217 27.12 18.68 -5.11
C CYS A 217 28.34 19.64 -5.22
N SER A 218 28.79 19.92 -6.44
CA SER A 218 29.94 20.82 -6.66
C SER A 218 29.53 22.29 -6.71
N THR A 219 28.35 22.60 -7.26
CA THR A 219 27.95 24.00 -7.52
C THR A 219 26.90 24.53 -6.56
N GLN A 220 26.16 23.66 -5.90
CA GLN A 220 25.02 23.96 -5.01
C GLN A 220 24.01 24.95 -5.62
N SER A 221 23.84 24.89 -6.94
CA SER A 221 22.96 25.77 -7.70
C SER A 221 21.50 25.41 -7.55
N SER A 222 20.66 26.38 -7.19
CA SER A 222 19.21 26.21 -7.09
C SER A 222 18.58 25.76 -8.41
N ASN A 223 19.03 26.27 -9.54
CA ASN A 223 18.53 25.92 -10.85
C ASN A 223 18.74 24.40 -11.15
N LEU A 224 19.91 23.87 -10.78
CA LEU A 224 20.18 22.42 -10.96
C LEU A 224 19.30 21.56 -10.09
N PHE A 225 18.99 21.99 -8.87
CA PHE A 225 18.09 21.29 -7.98
C PHE A 225 16.66 21.20 -8.56
N TRP A 226 16.14 22.30 -9.13
CA TRP A 226 14.85 22.29 -9.80
C TRP A 226 14.83 21.44 -11.07
N ILE A 227 15.92 21.46 -11.86
CA ILE A 227 16.06 20.59 -13.04
C ILE A 227 16.09 19.12 -12.62
N LEU A 228 16.82 18.78 -11.55
CA LEU A 228 16.87 17.43 -10.99
C LEU A 228 15.47 16.90 -10.63
N ILE A 229 14.70 17.72 -9.91
CA ILE A 229 13.32 17.38 -9.55
C ILE A 229 12.44 17.18 -10.80
N GLY A 230 12.50 18.12 -11.75
CA GLY A 230 11.71 18.04 -12.99
C GLY A 230 12.01 16.80 -13.83
N VAL A 231 13.30 16.47 -13.98
CA VAL A 231 13.72 15.26 -14.69
C VAL A 231 13.33 13.99 -13.94
N SER A 232 13.34 14.04 -12.60
CA SER A 232 12.90 12.92 -11.76
C SER A 232 11.37 12.68 -11.85
N PHE A 233 10.58 13.73 -11.97
CA PHE A 233 9.15 13.58 -12.29
C PHE A 233 8.95 12.94 -13.67
N LEU A 234 9.72 13.35 -14.68
CA LEU A 234 9.60 12.81 -16.03
C LEU A 234 9.90 11.30 -16.08
N ILE A 235 10.99 10.87 -15.45
CA ILE A 235 11.36 9.43 -15.47
C ILE A 235 10.33 8.58 -14.73
N GLY A 236 9.71 9.08 -13.66
CA GLY A 236 8.65 8.35 -12.95
C GLY A 236 7.43 8.07 -13.85
N LEU A 237 7.05 9.03 -14.70
CA LEU A 237 6.02 8.79 -15.73
C LEU A 237 6.45 7.71 -16.71
N LEU A 238 7.66 7.83 -17.26
CA LEU A 238 8.18 6.95 -18.32
C LEU A 238 8.39 5.50 -17.86
N ILE A 239 8.67 5.27 -16.57
CA ILE A 239 8.85 3.91 -16.04
C ILE A 239 7.51 3.17 -15.94
N ILE A 240 6.43 3.83 -15.51
CA ILE A 240 5.16 3.15 -15.22
C ILE A 240 4.24 3.06 -16.46
N ILE A 241 4.35 3.97 -17.40
CA ILE A 241 3.52 3.97 -18.62
C ILE A 241 3.60 2.63 -19.39
N PRO A 242 4.76 1.98 -19.58
CA PRO A 242 4.86 0.74 -20.35
C PRO A 242 4.44 -0.52 -19.58
N ILE A 243 4.08 -0.40 -18.30
CA ILE A 243 3.68 -1.56 -17.49
C ILE A 243 2.17 -1.81 -17.68
N GLY A 244 1.80 -3.05 -17.94
CA GLY A 244 0.41 -3.48 -18.14
C GLY A 244 -0.40 -3.58 -16.85
N GLY A 245 -1.73 -3.58 -16.97
CA GLY A 245 -2.66 -3.68 -15.84
C GLY A 245 -2.53 -4.99 -15.05
N ALA A 246 -2.17 -6.09 -15.71
CA ALA A 246 -1.93 -7.39 -15.06
C ALA A 246 -0.74 -7.36 -14.09
N ASP A 247 0.26 -6.51 -14.34
CA ASP A 247 1.45 -6.36 -13.51
C ASP A 247 1.26 -5.29 -12.40
N MET A 248 0.11 -4.62 -12.33
CA MET A 248 -0.14 -3.54 -11.36
C MET A 248 0.01 -3.95 -9.89
N PRO A 249 -0.34 -5.17 -9.44
CA PRO A 249 -0.07 -5.59 -8.08
C PRO A 249 1.41 -5.48 -7.69
N VAL A 250 2.31 -5.91 -8.58
CA VAL A 250 3.76 -5.79 -8.40
C VAL A 250 4.20 -4.32 -8.39
N VAL A 251 3.64 -3.51 -9.30
CA VAL A 251 3.93 -2.07 -9.39
C VAL A 251 3.54 -1.33 -8.11
N ILE A 252 2.36 -1.59 -7.56
CA ILE A 252 1.91 -0.98 -6.30
C ILE A 252 2.86 -1.33 -5.16
N SER A 253 3.25 -2.60 -5.05
CA SER A 253 4.23 -3.04 -4.05
C SER A 253 5.59 -2.36 -4.24
N MET A 254 6.02 -2.16 -5.49
CA MET A 254 7.27 -1.47 -5.80
C MET A 254 7.19 0.04 -5.52
N LEU A 255 6.05 0.68 -5.79
CA LEU A 255 5.80 2.08 -5.41
C LEU A 255 5.78 2.26 -3.89
N ASN A 256 5.26 1.27 -3.13
CA ASN A 256 5.40 1.23 -1.69
C ASN A 256 6.88 1.17 -1.26
N SER A 257 7.69 0.36 -1.95
CA SER A 257 9.15 0.33 -1.73
C SER A 257 9.79 1.70 -1.99
N TYR A 258 9.46 2.36 -3.08
CA TYR A 258 9.98 3.69 -3.41
C TYR A 258 9.57 4.75 -2.39
N SER A 259 8.30 4.74 -1.91
CA SER A 259 7.88 5.63 -0.83
C SER A 259 8.62 5.36 0.48
N GLY A 260 8.95 4.11 0.79
CA GLY A 260 9.81 3.76 1.91
C GLY A 260 11.23 4.34 1.76
N TRP A 261 11.85 4.18 0.60
CA TRP A 261 13.17 4.77 0.32
C TRP A 261 13.15 6.30 0.35
N ALA A 262 12.07 6.93 -0.15
CA ALA A 262 11.89 8.38 -0.05
C ALA A 262 11.78 8.83 1.41
N ALA A 263 11.03 8.10 2.25
CA ALA A 263 10.94 8.37 3.69
C ALA A 263 12.29 8.20 4.40
N ALA A 264 13.09 7.19 4.03
CA ALA A 264 14.44 7.04 4.55
C ALA A 264 15.34 8.21 4.15
N GLY A 265 15.26 8.68 2.90
CA GLY A 265 15.99 9.86 2.41
C GLY A 265 15.64 11.14 3.19
N ILE A 266 14.34 11.35 3.46
CA ILE A 266 13.91 12.45 4.35
C ILE A 266 14.50 12.24 5.76
N GLY A 267 14.46 10.99 6.27
CA GLY A 267 15.00 10.66 7.58
C GLY A 267 16.47 11.02 7.73
N PHE A 268 17.28 10.79 6.69
CA PHE A 268 18.68 11.22 6.66
C PHE A 268 18.77 12.74 6.69
N THR A 269 18.04 13.44 5.81
CA THR A 269 18.02 14.91 5.75
C THR A 269 17.61 15.54 7.09
N LEU A 270 16.66 14.93 7.80
CA LEU A 270 16.17 15.44 9.10
C LEU A 270 16.95 14.88 10.31
N GLU A 271 18.00 14.08 10.10
CA GLU A 271 18.73 13.35 11.15
C GLU A 271 17.80 12.51 12.06
N ASN A 272 16.68 12.03 11.51
CA ASN A 272 15.65 11.28 12.24
C ASN A 272 15.83 9.77 12.06
N THR A 273 16.51 9.14 13.03
CA THR A 273 16.81 7.70 13.01
C THR A 273 15.56 6.83 12.91
N ALA A 274 14.46 7.22 13.57
CA ALA A 274 13.21 6.45 13.52
C ALA A 274 12.64 6.44 12.11
N LEU A 275 12.68 7.57 11.40
CA LEU A 275 12.19 7.69 10.02
C LEU A 275 13.10 6.93 9.06
N ILE A 276 14.43 6.94 9.27
CA ILE A 276 15.39 6.16 8.48
C ILE A 276 15.06 4.66 8.61
N ILE A 277 14.93 4.15 9.83
CA ILE A 277 14.66 2.72 10.09
C ILE A 277 13.31 2.32 9.51
N THR A 278 12.26 3.10 9.77
CA THR A 278 10.91 2.81 9.26
C THR A 278 10.89 2.83 7.73
N GLY A 279 11.51 3.85 7.13
CA GLY A 279 11.61 3.96 5.68
C GLY A 279 12.39 2.81 5.05
N ALA A 280 13.51 2.40 5.64
CA ALA A 280 14.29 1.26 5.18
C ALA A 280 13.50 -0.07 5.29
N LEU A 281 12.76 -0.28 6.38
CA LEU A 281 11.91 -1.47 6.56
C LEU A 281 10.78 -1.51 5.52
N VAL A 282 10.06 -0.41 5.33
CA VAL A 282 9.00 -0.31 4.33
C VAL A 282 9.56 -0.50 2.92
N GLY A 283 10.69 0.14 2.62
CA GLY A 283 11.36 0.02 1.32
C GLY A 283 11.78 -1.42 1.02
N SER A 284 12.41 -2.08 1.98
CA SER A 284 12.85 -3.47 1.84
C SER A 284 11.68 -4.44 1.73
N SER A 285 10.65 -4.29 2.58
CA SER A 285 9.47 -5.17 2.55
C SER A 285 8.72 -5.08 1.22
N GLY A 286 8.54 -3.87 0.68
CA GLY A 286 7.91 -3.67 -0.62
C GLY A 286 8.69 -4.31 -1.77
N ALA A 287 10.03 -4.20 -1.77
CA ALA A 287 10.88 -4.84 -2.76
C ALA A 287 10.84 -6.38 -2.68
N ILE A 288 10.92 -6.94 -1.47
CA ILE A 288 10.83 -8.39 -1.24
C ILE A 288 9.47 -8.91 -1.70
N LEU A 289 8.39 -8.23 -1.33
CA LEU A 289 7.04 -8.62 -1.74
C LEU A 289 6.88 -8.58 -3.26
N SER A 290 7.37 -7.53 -3.94
CA SER A 290 7.39 -7.45 -5.40
C SER A 290 8.13 -8.62 -6.04
N TYR A 291 9.27 -9.01 -5.48
CA TYR A 291 10.05 -10.16 -5.96
C TYR A 291 9.28 -11.47 -5.77
N ILE A 292 8.68 -11.71 -4.61
CA ILE A 292 7.88 -12.91 -4.33
C ILE A 292 6.69 -12.99 -5.29
N MET A 293 6.00 -11.86 -5.54
CA MET A 293 4.88 -11.80 -6.47
C MET A 293 5.31 -12.12 -7.91
N CYS A 294 6.44 -11.58 -8.38
CA CYS A 294 6.99 -11.92 -9.69
C CYS A 294 7.28 -13.41 -9.80
N LYS A 295 7.85 -14.01 -8.75
CA LYS A 295 8.11 -15.45 -8.69
C LYS A 295 6.80 -16.27 -8.74
N GLY A 296 5.75 -15.82 -8.01
CA GLY A 296 4.42 -16.43 -8.05
C GLY A 296 3.75 -16.36 -9.44
N MET A 297 4.02 -15.27 -10.19
CA MET A 297 3.59 -15.12 -11.59
C MET A 297 4.42 -15.89 -12.61
N ASN A 298 5.49 -16.57 -12.18
CA ASN A 298 6.49 -17.17 -13.05
C ASN A 298 7.11 -16.19 -14.06
N ARG A 299 7.30 -14.94 -13.64
CA ARG A 299 7.86 -13.85 -14.46
C ARG A 299 9.12 -13.29 -13.81
N SER A 300 10.07 -12.86 -14.64
CA SER A 300 11.28 -12.19 -14.15
C SER A 300 10.91 -10.82 -13.55
N PHE A 301 11.40 -10.55 -12.34
CA PHE A 301 11.25 -9.26 -11.65
C PHE A 301 11.69 -8.07 -12.52
N PHE A 302 12.82 -8.20 -13.21
CA PHE A 302 13.31 -7.15 -14.10
C PHE A 302 12.40 -6.94 -15.32
N ASN A 303 11.83 -8.02 -15.87
CA ASN A 303 10.91 -7.91 -17.01
C ASN A 303 9.63 -7.17 -16.63
N VAL A 304 9.11 -7.38 -15.42
CA VAL A 304 7.90 -6.71 -14.93
C VAL A 304 8.18 -5.23 -14.66
N ILE A 305 9.26 -4.90 -13.93
CA ILE A 305 9.57 -3.52 -13.55
C ILE A 305 10.00 -2.66 -14.73
N LEU A 306 10.78 -3.20 -15.65
CA LEU A 306 11.20 -2.47 -16.83
C LEU A 306 10.05 -2.30 -17.85
N GLY A 307 9.03 -3.15 -17.78
CA GLY A 307 7.89 -3.14 -18.69
C GLY A 307 8.23 -3.50 -20.14
N GLY A 308 7.23 -3.91 -20.90
CA GLY A 308 7.39 -4.11 -22.36
C GLY A 308 8.10 -5.39 -22.82
N PHE A 309 8.62 -6.21 -21.91
CA PHE A 309 9.27 -7.49 -22.29
C PHE A 309 8.30 -8.67 -22.39
N GLY A 310 7.05 -8.53 -21.99
CA GLY A 310 6.06 -9.61 -22.01
C GLY A 310 5.20 -9.68 -23.27
N SER A 311 5.11 -8.60 -24.05
CA SER A 311 4.23 -8.54 -25.23
C SER A 311 4.86 -9.17 -26.49
N ALA A 312 6.17 -9.35 -26.53
CA ALA A 312 6.85 -9.93 -27.72
C ALA A 312 6.95 -11.45 -27.66
N GLU A 313 6.95 -12.06 -26.48
CA GLU A 313 7.04 -13.52 -26.33
C GLU A 313 5.69 -14.22 -26.44
N GLN A 314 4.57 -13.49 -26.23
CA GLN A 314 3.23 -14.04 -26.43
C GLN A 314 2.82 -14.21 -27.90
N SER A 315 3.55 -13.60 -28.86
CA SER A 315 3.20 -13.65 -30.29
C SER A 315 4.04 -14.63 -31.14
N THR A 316 5.08 -15.28 -30.59
CA THR A 316 5.95 -16.19 -31.36
C THR A 316 6.05 -17.62 -30.81
N GLY A 317 5.40 -17.90 -29.70
CA GLY A 317 5.31 -19.25 -29.17
C GLY A 317 4.13 -20.03 -29.76
N THR A 318 4.18 -20.38 -31.04
CA THR A 318 3.44 -21.52 -31.59
C THR A 318 4.00 -22.82 -31.01
N SER A 319 3.93 -23.01 -29.71
CA SER A 319 3.95 -24.35 -29.15
C SER A 319 2.54 -24.89 -29.34
N ASN A 320 2.36 -25.90 -30.17
CA ASN A 320 1.25 -26.84 -30.17
C ASN A 320 1.11 -27.47 -28.77
N LYS A 321 0.64 -26.70 -27.79
CA LYS A 321 0.10 -27.27 -26.56
C LYS A 321 -1.30 -27.74 -26.93
N GLU A 322 -1.50 -29.04 -26.91
CA GLU A 322 -2.80 -29.68 -27.02
C GLU A 322 -3.79 -28.89 -26.13
N GLN A 323 -4.69 -28.14 -26.78
CA GLN A 323 -5.82 -27.56 -26.08
C GLN A 323 -6.66 -28.72 -25.58
N ARG A 324 -6.55 -29.00 -24.28
CA ARG A 324 -7.47 -29.96 -23.66
C ARG A 324 -8.89 -29.47 -23.88
N PRO A 325 -9.79 -30.33 -24.38
CA PRO A 325 -11.16 -29.94 -24.65
C PRO A 325 -11.82 -29.43 -23.36
N VAL A 326 -12.29 -28.18 -23.37
CA VAL A 326 -13.03 -27.59 -22.27
C VAL A 326 -14.50 -27.98 -22.45
N LYS A 327 -15.08 -28.58 -21.42
CA LYS A 327 -16.51 -28.90 -21.37
C LYS A 327 -17.25 -27.67 -20.84
N SER A 328 -18.15 -27.10 -21.63
CA SER A 328 -19.07 -26.07 -21.13
C SER A 328 -20.15 -26.71 -20.24
N GLY A 329 -20.41 -26.08 -19.10
CA GLY A 329 -21.45 -26.47 -18.14
C GLY A 329 -22.33 -25.27 -17.79
N ASN A 330 -23.42 -25.50 -17.12
CA ASN A 330 -24.29 -24.47 -16.57
C ASN A 330 -24.20 -24.42 -15.04
N ALA A 331 -24.91 -23.49 -14.41
CA ALA A 331 -24.91 -23.33 -12.96
C ALA A 331 -25.45 -24.55 -12.22
N ASP A 332 -26.43 -25.27 -12.80
CA ASP A 332 -27.03 -26.48 -12.22
C ASP A 332 -26.03 -27.63 -12.21
N ASP A 333 -25.24 -27.78 -13.28
CA ASP A 333 -24.18 -28.78 -13.36
C ASP A 333 -23.10 -28.51 -12.28
N ALA A 334 -22.72 -27.26 -12.10
CA ALA A 334 -21.75 -26.88 -11.08
C ALA A 334 -22.29 -27.10 -9.66
N ALA A 335 -23.55 -26.75 -9.42
CA ALA A 335 -24.23 -27.00 -8.14
C ALA A 335 -24.33 -28.50 -7.82
N PHE A 336 -24.62 -29.30 -8.84
CA PHE A 336 -24.68 -30.77 -8.70
C PHE A 336 -23.31 -31.35 -8.33
N LEU A 337 -22.24 -30.90 -8.99
CA LEU A 337 -20.87 -31.35 -8.69
C LEU A 337 -20.48 -31.00 -7.28
N MET A 338 -20.69 -29.73 -6.88
CA MET A 338 -20.34 -29.25 -5.55
C MET A 338 -21.16 -29.92 -4.44
N LYS A 339 -22.46 -30.20 -4.68
CA LYS A 339 -23.31 -30.83 -3.70
C LYS A 339 -22.93 -32.30 -3.42
N ASN A 340 -22.33 -32.99 -4.39
CA ASN A 340 -21.88 -34.38 -4.26
C ASN A 340 -20.38 -34.49 -3.91
N ALA A 341 -19.69 -33.38 -3.71
CA ALA A 341 -18.30 -33.35 -3.29
C ALA A 341 -18.18 -33.49 -1.77
N SER A 342 -17.10 -34.08 -1.29
CA SER A 342 -16.72 -34.08 0.13
C SER A 342 -15.84 -32.87 0.47
N SER A 343 -15.07 -32.36 -0.53
CA SER A 343 -14.17 -31.23 -0.37
C SER A 343 -14.17 -30.30 -1.59
N VAL A 344 -14.25 -29.01 -1.33
CA VAL A 344 -14.24 -27.95 -2.34
C VAL A 344 -13.17 -26.93 -2.01
N ILE A 345 -12.29 -26.63 -2.96
CA ILE A 345 -11.34 -25.53 -2.86
C ILE A 345 -11.81 -24.39 -3.75
N ILE A 346 -11.95 -23.21 -3.18
CA ILE A 346 -12.35 -21.98 -3.89
C ILE A 346 -11.14 -21.12 -4.16
N VAL A 347 -10.93 -20.75 -5.42
CA VAL A 347 -9.83 -19.87 -5.87
C VAL A 347 -10.43 -18.56 -6.35
N PRO A 348 -10.51 -17.52 -5.49
CA PRO A 348 -11.06 -16.24 -5.87
C PRO A 348 -10.05 -15.40 -6.66
N GLY A 349 -10.52 -14.64 -7.63
CA GLY A 349 -9.71 -13.72 -8.40
C GLY A 349 -10.37 -12.36 -8.57
N TYR A 350 -9.72 -11.49 -9.34
CA TYR A 350 -10.15 -10.10 -9.52
C TYR A 350 -11.56 -9.93 -10.08
N GLY A 351 -12.00 -10.84 -10.94
CA GLY A 351 -13.37 -10.82 -11.47
C GLY A 351 -14.44 -10.91 -10.39
N MET A 352 -14.19 -11.66 -9.31
CA MET A 352 -15.08 -11.68 -8.13
C MET A 352 -15.18 -10.28 -7.49
N ALA A 353 -14.06 -9.55 -7.38
CA ALA A 353 -14.03 -8.20 -6.85
C ALA A 353 -14.84 -7.23 -7.71
N VAL A 354 -14.66 -7.29 -9.02
CA VAL A 354 -15.38 -6.43 -9.99
C VAL A 354 -16.89 -6.67 -9.95
N ALA A 355 -17.29 -7.94 -9.82
CA ALA A 355 -18.69 -8.32 -9.72
C ALA A 355 -19.28 -8.10 -8.31
N GLN A 356 -18.47 -7.70 -7.31
CA GLN A 356 -18.85 -7.61 -5.90
C GLN A 356 -19.52 -8.90 -5.39
N ALA A 357 -19.03 -10.05 -5.86
CA ALA A 357 -19.66 -11.35 -5.64
C ALA A 357 -19.20 -12.04 -4.33
N GLN A 358 -18.36 -11.40 -3.50
CA GLN A 358 -17.83 -11.96 -2.26
C GLN A 358 -18.91 -12.38 -1.27
N HIS A 359 -20.02 -11.62 -1.19
CA HIS A 359 -21.13 -11.94 -0.31
C HIS A 359 -21.94 -13.15 -0.82
N ALA A 360 -22.23 -13.20 -2.13
CA ALA A 360 -22.91 -14.34 -2.75
C ALA A 360 -22.07 -15.62 -2.65
N LEU A 361 -20.75 -15.49 -2.83
CA LEU A 361 -19.81 -16.59 -2.63
C LEU A 361 -19.87 -17.12 -1.19
N ARG A 362 -19.92 -16.23 -0.21
CA ARG A 362 -20.06 -16.59 1.20
C ARG A 362 -21.36 -17.35 1.48
N GLU A 363 -22.50 -16.89 0.96
CA GLU A 363 -23.78 -17.59 1.11
C GLU A 363 -23.76 -18.99 0.49
N MET A 364 -23.12 -19.13 -0.68
CA MET A 364 -22.91 -20.43 -1.32
C MET A 364 -22.10 -21.37 -0.40
N VAL A 365 -20.99 -20.88 0.16
CA VAL A 365 -20.14 -21.67 1.06
C VAL A 365 -20.88 -22.07 2.33
N ASP A 366 -21.65 -21.16 2.93
CA ASP A 366 -22.48 -21.48 4.10
C ASP A 366 -23.51 -22.56 3.79
N THR A 367 -24.01 -22.61 2.57
CA THR A 367 -24.92 -23.66 2.10
C THR A 367 -24.20 -25.00 1.91
N LEU A 368 -22.98 -24.99 1.36
CA LEU A 368 -22.16 -26.21 1.23
C LEU A 368 -21.79 -26.79 2.60
N LYS A 369 -21.42 -25.98 3.55
CA LYS A 369 -21.10 -26.40 4.92
C LYS A 369 -22.29 -26.98 5.67
N LYS A 370 -23.50 -26.46 5.44
CA LYS A 370 -24.73 -27.06 5.98
C LYS A 370 -24.99 -28.46 5.46
N ASN A 371 -24.38 -28.87 4.35
CA ASN A 371 -24.42 -30.21 3.78
C ASN A 371 -23.16 -31.03 4.10
N ASP A 372 -22.40 -30.65 5.15
CA ASP A 372 -21.20 -31.32 5.64
C ASP A 372 -20.04 -31.36 4.60
N ILE A 373 -19.99 -30.41 3.67
CA ILE A 373 -18.94 -30.29 2.67
C ILE A 373 -17.82 -29.42 3.23
N LYS A 374 -16.58 -29.92 3.24
CA LYS A 374 -15.41 -29.15 3.64
C LYS A 374 -15.08 -28.12 2.56
N VAL A 375 -15.03 -26.83 2.92
CA VAL A 375 -14.67 -25.75 1.99
C VAL A 375 -13.45 -25.00 2.51
N SER A 376 -12.51 -24.74 1.60
CA SER A 376 -11.29 -23.95 1.86
C SER A 376 -11.11 -22.91 0.75
N TYR A 377 -10.54 -21.75 1.09
CA TYR A 377 -10.23 -20.71 0.12
C TYR A 377 -8.72 -20.70 -0.13
N ALA A 378 -8.33 -20.76 -1.40
CA ALA A 378 -6.94 -20.73 -1.84
C ALA A 378 -6.61 -19.38 -2.46
N ILE A 379 -5.76 -18.60 -1.83
CA ILE A 379 -5.39 -17.26 -2.28
C ILE A 379 -4.11 -17.33 -3.10
N HIS A 380 -4.20 -16.92 -4.36
CA HIS A 380 -3.00 -16.77 -5.17
C HIS A 380 -2.32 -15.42 -4.83
N PRO A 381 -0.98 -15.37 -4.69
CA PRO A 381 -0.25 -14.17 -4.26
C PRO A 381 -0.51 -12.92 -5.10
N VAL A 382 -0.85 -13.10 -6.38
CA VAL A 382 -1.12 -12.01 -7.33
C VAL A 382 -2.59 -11.88 -7.71
N ALA A 383 -3.49 -12.59 -7.01
CA ALA A 383 -4.92 -12.43 -7.23
C ALA A 383 -5.37 -11.01 -6.86
N GLY A 384 -5.99 -10.30 -7.80
CA GLY A 384 -6.45 -8.94 -7.58
C GLY A 384 -5.54 -7.87 -8.19
N ARG A 385 -5.57 -6.67 -7.62
CA ARG A 385 -4.82 -5.48 -8.06
C ARG A 385 -3.83 -4.94 -7.03
N MET A 386 -3.75 -5.57 -5.87
CA MET A 386 -2.77 -5.27 -4.83
C MET A 386 -2.51 -6.54 -4.00
N PRO A 387 -1.39 -6.63 -3.27
CA PRO A 387 -1.16 -7.71 -2.31
C PRO A 387 -2.29 -7.81 -1.29
N GLY A 388 -2.76 -9.04 -1.04
CA GLY A 388 -3.84 -9.27 -0.07
C GLY A 388 -5.23 -8.80 -0.50
N HIS A 389 -5.45 -8.42 -1.77
CA HIS A 389 -6.73 -7.91 -2.24
C HIS A 389 -7.88 -8.90 -1.99
N MET A 390 -7.68 -10.18 -2.26
CA MET A 390 -8.69 -11.21 -2.02
C MET A 390 -8.94 -11.42 -0.51
N ASN A 391 -7.90 -11.36 0.31
CA ASN A 391 -8.03 -11.49 1.76
C ASN A 391 -8.91 -10.37 2.34
N VAL A 392 -8.75 -9.14 1.86
CA VAL A 392 -9.58 -7.99 2.28
C VAL A 392 -11.05 -8.20 1.91
N LEU A 393 -11.33 -8.67 0.69
CA LEU A 393 -12.71 -8.92 0.23
C LEU A 393 -13.38 -10.08 0.98
N LEU A 394 -12.63 -11.16 1.26
CA LEU A 394 -13.14 -12.26 2.06
C LEU A 394 -13.39 -11.83 3.50
N ALA A 395 -12.54 -10.98 4.07
CA ALA A 395 -12.74 -10.38 5.39
C ALA A 395 -13.99 -9.48 5.43
N GLU A 396 -14.23 -8.68 4.37
CA GLU A 396 -15.45 -7.88 4.21
C GLU A 396 -16.71 -8.77 4.21
N ALA A 397 -16.65 -9.92 3.56
CA ALA A 397 -17.71 -10.92 3.56
C ALA A 397 -17.79 -11.74 4.87
N ASN A 398 -16.97 -11.43 5.88
CA ASN A 398 -16.87 -12.14 7.14
C ASN A 398 -16.53 -13.64 6.98
N VAL A 399 -15.68 -13.99 6.04
CA VAL A 399 -15.12 -15.34 5.92
C VAL A 399 -14.16 -15.58 7.09
N PRO A 400 -14.25 -16.71 7.81
CA PRO A 400 -13.32 -17.06 8.86
C PRO A 400 -11.88 -17.19 8.34
N TYR A 401 -10.91 -16.65 9.07
CA TYR A 401 -9.51 -16.65 8.63
C TYR A 401 -8.86 -18.03 8.59
N ASP A 402 -9.34 -18.95 9.40
CA ASP A 402 -8.91 -20.35 9.44
C ASP A 402 -9.34 -21.17 8.20
N GLU A 403 -10.15 -20.60 7.34
CA GLU A 403 -10.57 -21.18 6.06
C GLU A 403 -9.83 -20.61 4.86
N VAL A 404 -8.99 -19.58 5.08
CA VAL A 404 -8.27 -18.84 4.03
C VAL A 404 -6.80 -19.21 4.08
N PHE A 405 -6.31 -19.86 3.04
CA PHE A 405 -4.96 -20.41 2.96
C PHE A 405 -4.16 -19.76 1.83
N GLU A 406 -2.88 -19.56 2.06
CA GLU A 406 -1.94 -19.11 1.03
C GLU A 406 -1.46 -20.27 0.15
N LEU A 407 -0.83 -19.92 -0.98
CA LEU A 407 -0.38 -20.89 -1.99
C LEU A 407 0.46 -22.03 -1.39
N GLU A 408 1.41 -21.70 -0.50
CA GLU A 408 2.36 -22.65 0.07
C GLU A 408 1.68 -23.64 1.03
N GLU A 409 0.59 -23.22 1.66
CA GLU A 409 -0.15 -24.03 2.63
C GLU A 409 -1.11 -25.00 1.96
N ILE A 410 -1.83 -24.55 0.91
CA ILE A 410 -2.94 -25.33 0.33
C ILE A 410 -2.60 -26.05 -0.97
N ASN A 411 -1.46 -25.73 -1.59
CA ASN A 411 -1.13 -26.26 -2.93
C ASN A 411 -1.15 -27.81 -3.01
N ASN A 412 -0.76 -28.47 -1.93
CA ASN A 412 -0.76 -29.95 -1.85
C ASN A 412 -2.17 -30.54 -1.72
N ASP A 413 -3.12 -29.77 -1.21
CA ASP A 413 -4.49 -30.23 -0.96
C ASP A 413 -5.32 -30.31 -2.24
N PHE A 414 -4.93 -29.61 -3.30
CA PHE A 414 -5.59 -29.69 -4.61
C PHE A 414 -5.63 -31.10 -5.19
N ALA A 415 -4.62 -31.93 -4.91
CA ALA A 415 -4.57 -33.30 -5.36
C ALA A 415 -5.66 -34.20 -4.73
N ASN A 416 -6.16 -33.81 -3.55
CA ASN A 416 -7.15 -34.54 -2.77
C ASN A 416 -8.52 -33.88 -2.78
N ALA A 417 -8.67 -32.72 -3.42
CA ALA A 417 -9.94 -32.02 -3.51
C ALA A 417 -10.82 -32.60 -4.62
N ASP A 418 -12.11 -32.76 -4.35
CA ASP A 418 -13.08 -33.26 -5.34
C ASP A 418 -13.40 -32.17 -6.37
N VAL A 419 -13.49 -30.91 -5.94
CA VAL A 419 -13.79 -29.78 -6.80
C VAL A 419 -12.88 -28.59 -6.49
N ALA A 420 -12.26 -28.02 -7.51
CA ALA A 420 -11.61 -26.71 -7.46
C ALA A 420 -12.49 -25.69 -8.20
N PHE A 421 -13.09 -24.76 -7.45
CA PHE A 421 -13.97 -23.73 -8.00
C PHE A 421 -13.20 -22.41 -8.17
N VAL A 422 -12.82 -22.10 -9.41
CA VAL A 422 -12.10 -20.86 -9.75
C VAL A 422 -13.11 -19.79 -10.16
N ILE A 423 -13.13 -18.66 -9.45
CA ILE A 423 -14.09 -17.58 -9.70
C ILE A 423 -13.36 -16.24 -9.98
N GLY A 424 -13.53 -15.76 -11.21
CA GLY A 424 -12.96 -14.48 -11.62
C GLY A 424 -11.43 -14.43 -11.65
N ALA A 425 -10.75 -15.57 -11.77
CA ALA A 425 -9.31 -15.70 -11.75
C ALA A 425 -8.78 -16.26 -13.09
N ASN A 426 -8.86 -15.48 -14.15
CA ASN A 426 -8.39 -15.91 -15.47
C ASN A 426 -6.91 -16.29 -15.47
N ASP A 427 -6.09 -15.56 -14.73
CA ASP A 427 -4.65 -15.73 -14.69
C ASP A 427 -4.21 -17.07 -14.03
N VAL A 428 -5.09 -17.64 -13.20
CA VAL A 428 -4.85 -18.93 -12.54
C VAL A 428 -5.10 -20.11 -13.48
N THR A 429 -6.06 -19.98 -14.39
CA THR A 429 -6.53 -21.07 -15.27
C THR A 429 -5.97 -21.01 -16.68
N ASN A 430 -5.52 -19.84 -17.13
CA ASN A 430 -4.99 -19.63 -18.46
C ASN A 430 -3.46 -19.77 -18.47
N PRO A 431 -2.88 -20.85 -19.03
CA PRO A 431 -1.43 -21.02 -19.06
C PRO A 431 -0.70 -20.05 -19.99
N VAL A 432 -1.43 -19.21 -20.72
CA VAL A 432 -0.90 -18.22 -21.68
C VAL A 432 -1.09 -16.79 -21.15
N ALA A 433 -1.82 -16.61 -20.06
CA ALA A 433 -2.10 -15.30 -19.47
C ALA A 433 -0.88 -14.72 -18.74
#